data_d95415c3c00275f050b07403f29eace3
#
_entry.id   d95415c3c00275f050b07403f29eace3
#
_cell.length_a   1.000
_cell.length_b   1.000
_cell.length_c   1.000
_cell.angle_alpha   90.00
_cell.angle_beta   90.00
_cell.angle_gamma   90.00
#
_symmetry.space_group_name_H-M   'P 1'
#
loop_
_entity.id
_entity.type
_entity.pdbx_description
1 polymer ?
#
loop_
_entity_poly.entity_id
_entity_poly.type
_entity_poly.pdbx_seq_one_letter_code
_entity_poly.pdbx_strand_id
1 'polypeptide(L)'
;MSSSTEHTDFLYPFIEGTEHDPDRLLLDLAESARGKASESARLQRESVEEYDEQIQAAGAEMADRFARGGRLYTFGNGGSSTDAATLATLFCRPARGRAVPGWCLAADQAVVTALGNDVGFELIFSRQIIAHSKPVDIAIALSTSGNSDDLLLALAEAKRRGLLTIGFAGHDGGQMATSGDLDYCFTVRSQSIHRIQESQALIGYRLWSVVQELTQGRASAAISGATASATAEGNR
;
A
#
# COMPACT_ATOMS: atom_id res chain seq x y z
N MET A 1 -5.67 -24.10 44.11
CA MET A 1 -5.44 -22.95 43.23
C MET A 1 -4.25 -23.36 42.34
N SER A 2 -4.54 -23.98 41.23
CA SER A 2 -3.54 -24.40 40.23
C SER A 2 -3.37 -23.30 39.22
N SER A 3 -2.13 -22.89 39.00
CA SER A 3 -1.74 -21.71 38.26
C SER A 3 -1.91 -21.90 36.75
N SER A 4 -2.48 -20.90 36.11
CA SER A 4 -2.70 -20.72 34.67
C SER A 4 -1.45 -20.39 33.88
N THR A 5 -0.28 -20.95 34.22
CA THR A 5 1.01 -20.67 33.60
C THR A 5 1.34 -21.54 32.37
N GLU A 6 0.60 -22.62 32.14
CA GLU A 6 0.93 -23.59 31.08
C GLU A 6 0.63 -23.15 29.62
N HIS A 7 -0.07 -22.02 29.41
CA HIS A 7 -0.52 -21.62 28.06
C HIS A 7 0.39 -20.64 27.32
N THR A 8 1.37 -20.04 28.01
CA THR A 8 2.30 -19.06 27.40
C THR A 8 3.64 -19.68 26.97
N ASP A 9 4.05 -20.78 27.58
CA ASP A 9 5.33 -21.46 27.31
C ASP A 9 5.45 -21.96 25.88
N PHE A 10 4.34 -22.35 25.26
CA PHE A 10 4.30 -22.78 23.87
C PHE A 10 4.55 -21.60 22.87
N LEU A 11 4.09 -20.40 23.21
CA LEU A 11 4.24 -19.23 22.36
C LEU A 11 5.59 -18.53 22.54
N TYR A 12 6.15 -18.60 23.74
CA TYR A 12 7.39 -17.91 24.10
C TYR A 12 8.27 -18.74 25.03
N PRO A 13 8.80 -19.90 24.56
CA PRO A 13 9.56 -20.82 25.41
C PRO A 13 10.87 -20.24 25.97
N PHE A 14 11.29 -19.08 25.46
CA PHE A 14 12.50 -18.36 25.90
C PHE A 14 12.26 -17.33 27.00
N ILE A 15 11.00 -16.99 27.33
CA ILE A 15 10.71 -15.95 28.36
C ILE A 15 11.12 -16.42 29.76
N GLU A 16 10.99 -17.72 30.04
CA GLU A 16 11.36 -18.32 31.32
C GLU A 16 12.72 -19.05 31.28
N GLY A 17 13.34 -19.13 30.11
CA GLY A 17 14.66 -19.72 29.94
C GLY A 17 15.76 -18.88 30.57
N THR A 18 16.60 -19.51 31.40
CA THR A 18 17.81 -18.85 31.92
C THR A 18 18.89 -18.92 30.85
N GLU A 19 19.32 -17.76 30.34
CA GLU A 19 20.44 -17.70 29.40
C GLU A 19 21.75 -18.06 30.09
N HIS A 20 22.45 -19.05 29.58
CA HIS A 20 23.70 -19.55 30.16
C HIS A 20 24.96 -19.04 29.45
N ASP A 21 24.82 -18.45 28.22
CA ASP A 21 25.93 -17.90 27.44
C ASP A 21 25.47 -16.60 26.73
N PRO A 22 25.42 -15.47 27.46
CA PRO A 22 24.97 -14.19 26.90
C PRO A 22 25.80 -13.73 25.70
N ASP A 23 27.10 -14.02 25.67
CA ASP A 23 27.99 -13.58 24.60
C ASP A 23 27.68 -14.34 23.30
N ARG A 24 27.43 -15.64 23.40
CA ARG A 24 26.98 -16.44 22.25
C ARG A 24 25.62 -16.02 21.74
N LEU A 25 24.67 -15.76 22.62
CA LEU A 25 23.35 -15.23 22.26
C LEU A 25 23.45 -13.92 21.48
N LEU A 26 24.30 -13.00 21.94
CA LEU A 26 24.52 -11.71 21.26
C LEU A 26 25.13 -11.89 19.86
N LEU A 27 26.05 -12.83 19.69
CA LEU A 27 26.63 -13.16 18.39
C LEU A 27 25.58 -13.75 17.44
N ASP A 28 24.78 -14.70 17.90
CA ASP A 28 23.73 -15.34 17.13
C ASP A 28 22.64 -14.32 16.72
N LEU A 29 22.26 -13.41 17.62
CA LEU A 29 21.32 -12.33 17.33
C LEU A 29 21.90 -11.35 16.30
N ALA A 30 23.18 -10.99 16.41
CA ALA A 30 23.83 -10.09 15.45
C ALA A 30 23.92 -10.72 14.06
N GLU A 31 24.25 -12.02 13.98
CA GLU A 31 24.27 -12.75 12.70
C GLU A 31 22.87 -12.85 12.08
N SER A 32 21.86 -13.21 12.89
CA SER A 32 20.46 -13.24 12.47
C SER A 32 19.98 -11.89 11.96
N ALA A 33 20.33 -10.80 12.64
CA ALA A 33 19.97 -9.44 12.23
C ALA A 33 20.61 -9.08 10.88
N ARG A 34 21.91 -9.37 10.69
CA ARG A 34 22.59 -9.13 9.40
C ARG A 34 21.98 -9.95 8.27
N GLY A 35 21.67 -11.23 8.51
CA GLY A 35 21.01 -12.09 7.53
C GLY A 35 19.66 -11.53 7.10
N LYS A 36 18.83 -11.14 8.07
CA LYS A 36 17.51 -10.53 7.83
C LYS A 36 17.61 -9.22 7.05
N ALA A 37 18.56 -8.34 7.39
CA ALA A 37 18.76 -7.08 6.68
C ALA A 37 19.20 -7.30 5.21
N SER A 38 20.12 -8.26 4.99
CA SER A 38 20.58 -8.61 3.63
C SER A 38 19.46 -9.20 2.78
N GLU A 39 18.64 -10.08 3.36
CA GLU A 39 17.48 -10.68 2.68
C GLU A 39 16.42 -9.61 2.36
N SER A 40 16.11 -8.71 3.29
CA SER A 40 15.20 -7.59 3.06
C SER A 40 15.66 -6.71 1.90
N ALA A 41 16.93 -6.27 1.92
CA ALA A 41 17.49 -5.43 0.86
C ALA A 41 17.49 -6.12 -0.52
N ARG A 42 17.72 -7.44 -0.56
CA ARG A 42 17.65 -8.21 -1.80
C ARG A 42 16.22 -8.28 -2.33
N LEU A 43 15.26 -8.67 -1.48
CA LEU A 43 13.86 -8.81 -1.87
C LEU A 43 13.26 -7.48 -2.35
N GLN A 44 13.60 -6.36 -1.70
CA GLN A 44 13.16 -5.04 -2.10
C GLN A 44 13.66 -4.67 -3.50
N ARG A 45 14.94 -4.92 -3.82
CA ARG A 45 15.47 -4.68 -5.17
C ARG A 45 14.79 -5.56 -6.21
N GLU A 46 14.74 -6.87 -5.97
CA GLU A 46 14.09 -7.84 -6.86
C GLU A 46 12.64 -7.48 -7.15
N SER A 47 11.88 -7.08 -6.11
CA SER A 47 10.47 -6.70 -6.25
C SER A 47 10.29 -5.44 -7.11
N VAL A 48 11.15 -4.43 -6.95
CA VAL A 48 11.05 -3.20 -7.76
C VAL A 48 11.50 -3.47 -9.20
N GLU A 49 12.54 -4.26 -9.40
CA GLU A 49 13.04 -4.63 -10.75
C GLU A 49 12.00 -5.48 -11.51
N GLU A 50 11.37 -6.47 -10.84
CA GLU A 50 10.33 -7.32 -11.41
C GLU A 50 9.12 -6.51 -11.90
N TYR A 51 8.75 -5.46 -11.18
CA TYR A 51 7.54 -4.68 -11.45
C TYR A 51 7.79 -3.30 -12.07
N ASP A 52 9.01 -2.94 -12.50
CA ASP A 52 9.30 -1.57 -12.94
C ASP A 52 8.36 -1.10 -14.06
N GLU A 53 8.15 -1.91 -15.11
CA GLU A 53 7.22 -1.56 -16.20
C GLU A 53 5.78 -1.36 -15.71
N GLN A 54 5.30 -2.23 -14.82
CA GLN A 54 3.95 -2.12 -14.25
C GLN A 54 3.82 -0.91 -13.33
N ILE A 55 4.87 -0.58 -12.56
CA ILE A 55 4.92 0.61 -11.71
C ILE A 55 4.83 1.87 -12.58
N GLN A 56 5.57 1.92 -13.69
CA GLN A 56 5.51 3.04 -14.63
C GLN A 56 4.11 3.19 -15.25
N ALA A 57 3.51 2.10 -15.71
CA ALA A 57 2.16 2.10 -16.29
C ALA A 57 1.09 2.52 -15.28
N ALA A 58 1.08 1.90 -14.10
CA ALA A 58 0.14 2.23 -13.03
C ALA A 58 0.31 3.69 -12.56
N GLY A 59 1.54 4.15 -12.38
CA GLY A 59 1.84 5.53 -12.00
C GLY A 59 1.38 6.55 -13.04
N ALA A 60 1.51 6.22 -14.33
CA ALA A 60 1.02 7.07 -15.42
C ALA A 60 -0.51 7.18 -15.42
N GLU A 61 -1.21 6.05 -15.22
CA GLU A 61 -2.66 6.06 -15.12
C GLU A 61 -3.15 6.80 -13.87
N MET A 62 -2.49 6.61 -12.73
CA MET A 62 -2.77 7.38 -11.50
C MET A 62 -2.61 8.89 -11.74
N ALA A 63 -1.50 9.32 -12.37
CA ALA A 63 -1.24 10.72 -12.67
C ALA A 63 -2.31 11.33 -13.60
N ASP A 64 -2.80 10.56 -14.56
CA ASP A 64 -3.90 10.97 -15.43
C ASP A 64 -5.23 11.13 -14.66
N ARG A 65 -5.55 10.17 -13.78
CA ARG A 65 -6.74 10.25 -12.93
C ARG A 65 -6.69 11.43 -11.96
N PHE A 66 -5.53 11.69 -11.33
CA PHE A 66 -5.35 12.89 -10.50
C PHE A 66 -5.48 14.18 -11.29
N ALA A 67 -5.00 14.24 -12.52
CA ALA A 67 -5.19 15.40 -13.40
C ALA A 67 -6.67 15.68 -13.72
N ARG A 68 -7.50 14.64 -13.76
CA ARG A 68 -8.96 14.72 -13.95
C ARG A 68 -9.75 14.93 -12.64
N GLY A 69 -9.04 15.18 -11.50
CA GLY A 69 -9.67 15.43 -10.20
C GLY A 69 -10.00 14.17 -9.41
N GLY A 70 -9.40 13.04 -9.75
CA GLY A 70 -9.52 11.78 -9.01
C GLY A 70 -8.88 11.84 -7.63
N ARG A 71 -9.31 10.93 -6.74
CA ARG A 71 -8.82 10.75 -5.36
C ARG A 71 -8.24 9.35 -5.20
N LEU A 72 -7.31 9.21 -4.28
CA LEU A 72 -6.77 7.94 -3.86
C LEU A 72 -7.49 7.44 -2.60
N TYR A 73 -7.98 6.22 -2.62
CA TYR A 73 -8.43 5.48 -1.45
C TYR A 73 -7.48 4.32 -1.20
N THR A 74 -6.94 4.24 0.02
CA THR A 74 -6.09 3.13 0.45
C THR A 74 -6.73 2.38 1.60
N PHE A 75 -6.57 1.06 1.66
CA PHE A 75 -7.12 0.24 2.73
C PHE A 75 -6.35 -1.06 2.90
N GLY A 76 -6.44 -1.66 4.08
CA GLY A 76 -5.78 -2.89 4.49
C GLY A 76 -6.11 -3.22 5.94
N ASN A 77 -5.72 -4.40 6.40
CA ASN A 77 -5.98 -4.87 7.76
C ASN A 77 -4.70 -4.90 8.62
N GLY A 78 -4.82 -4.74 9.93
CA GLY A 78 -3.71 -4.83 10.86
C GLY A 78 -2.54 -3.93 10.50
N GLY A 79 -1.32 -4.49 10.35
CA GLY A 79 -0.13 -3.77 9.89
C GLY A 79 -0.30 -3.16 8.50
N SER A 80 -1.00 -3.85 7.59
CA SER A 80 -1.30 -3.31 6.26
C SER A 80 -2.24 -2.10 6.31
N SER A 81 -3.04 -1.90 7.38
CA SER A 81 -3.82 -0.67 7.55
C SER A 81 -2.93 0.53 7.85
N THR A 82 -1.87 0.34 8.63
CA THR A 82 -0.87 1.40 8.89
C THR A 82 -0.03 1.73 7.66
N ASP A 83 0.30 0.72 6.86
CA ASP A 83 0.97 0.91 5.58
C ASP A 83 0.08 1.66 4.58
N ALA A 84 -1.21 1.33 4.52
CA ALA A 84 -2.21 2.04 3.74
C ALA A 84 -2.35 3.51 4.16
N ALA A 85 -2.36 3.79 5.47
CA ALA A 85 -2.39 5.16 5.99
C ALA A 85 -1.11 5.95 5.66
N THR A 86 0.04 5.28 5.73
CA THR A 86 1.34 5.86 5.35
C THR A 86 1.36 6.20 3.86
N LEU A 87 0.89 5.30 3.01
CA LEU A 87 0.80 5.53 1.57
C LEU A 87 -0.14 6.69 1.25
N ALA A 88 -1.35 6.73 1.81
CA ALA A 88 -2.27 7.87 1.63
C ALA A 88 -1.62 9.18 2.06
N THR A 89 -0.90 9.19 3.19
CA THR A 89 -0.20 10.35 3.72
C THR A 89 0.91 10.82 2.78
N LEU A 90 1.68 9.89 2.19
CA LEU A 90 2.72 10.20 1.21
C LEU A 90 2.16 10.96 0.00
N PHE A 91 0.97 10.60 -0.46
CA PHE A 91 0.28 11.28 -1.56
C PHE A 91 -0.35 12.62 -1.17
N CYS A 92 -1.02 12.69 -0.01
CA CYS A 92 -1.76 13.90 0.38
C CYS A 92 -0.92 14.94 1.12
N ARG A 93 0.22 14.56 1.70
CA ARG A 93 1.14 15.44 2.44
C ARG A 93 2.61 15.12 2.11
N PRO A 94 3.00 15.16 0.84
CA PRO A 94 4.37 14.82 0.46
C PRO A 94 5.36 15.84 1.03
N ALA A 95 6.57 15.36 1.44
CA ALA A 95 7.65 16.25 1.87
C ALA A 95 8.18 17.13 0.72
N ARG A 96 7.98 16.70 -0.53
CA ARG A 96 8.32 17.42 -1.76
C ARG A 96 7.33 17.04 -2.85
N GLY A 97 7.15 17.90 -3.85
CA GLY A 97 6.23 17.65 -4.96
C GLY A 97 4.82 18.18 -4.70
N ARG A 98 3.86 17.70 -5.47
CA ARG A 98 2.47 18.16 -5.43
C ARG A 98 1.61 17.23 -4.56
N ALA A 99 0.90 17.80 -3.60
CA ALA A 99 -0.13 17.07 -2.86
C ALA A 99 -1.31 16.72 -3.78
N VAL A 100 -1.76 15.47 -3.70
CA VAL A 100 -2.96 14.97 -4.37
C VAL A 100 -3.92 14.38 -3.34
N PRO A 101 -5.25 14.40 -3.56
CA PRO A 101 -6.20 13.91 -2.57
C PRO A 101 -5.99 12.41 -2.29
N GLY A 102 -5.70 12.07 -1.03
CA GLY A 102 -5.51 10.68 -0.57
C GLY A 102 -6.24 10.45 0.76
N TRP A 103 -6.91 9.33 0.89
CA TRP A 103 -7.69 8.95 2.06
C TRP A 103 -7.50 7.47 2.39
N CYS A 104 -7.10 7.16 3.63
CA CYS A 104 -7.09 5.78 4.14
C CYS A 104 -8.45 5.44 4.75
N LEU A 105 -9.12 4.42 4.20
CA LEU A 105 -10.43 3.98 4.66
C LEU A 105 -10.42 3.29 6.03
N ALA A 106 -9.25 2.86 6.50
CA ALA A 106 -9.07 2.29 7.84
C ALA A 106 -8.80 3.35 8.92
N ALA A 107 -8.65 4.63 8.57
CA ALA A 107 -8.24 5.67 9.51
C ALA A 107 -9.38 6.16 10.43
N ASP A 108 -10.63 6.08 10.01
CA ASP A 108 -11.78 6.43 10.84
C ASP A 108 -12.30 5.19 11.59
N GLN A 109 -11.83 5.04 12.83
CA GLN A 109 -12.21 3.91 13.69
C GLN A 109 -13.71 3.88 14.00
N ALA A 110 -14.38 5.03 14.06
CA ALA A 110 -15.82 5.07 14.32
C ALA A 110 -16.59 4.47 13.14
N VAL A 111 -16.20 4.81 11.91
CA VAL A 111 -16.80 4.24 10.69
C VAL A 111 -16.52 2.75 10.59
N VAL A 112 -15.27 2.32 10.79
CA VAL A 112 -14.88 0.90 10.70
C VAL A 112 -15.63 0.06 11.72
N THR A 113 -15.69 0.51 12.98
CA THR A 113 -16.37 -0.24 14.05
C THR A 113 -17.88 -0.25 13.90
N ALA A 114 -18.51 0.85 13.46
CA ALA A 114 -19.93 0.90 13.19
C ALA A 114 -20.32 -0.04 12.03
N LEU A 115 -19.62 0.02 10.91
CA LEU A 115 -19.87 -0.86 9.80
C LEU A 115 -19.64 -2.34 10.14
N GLY A 116 -18.55 -2.65 10.87
CA GLY A 116 -18.26 -4.01 11.31
C GLY A 116 -19.33 -4.58 12.25
N ASN A 117 -19.92 -3.75 13.14
CA ASN A 117 -20.98 -4.15 14.06
C ASN A 117 -22.36 -4.27 13.37
N ASP A 118 -22.69 -3.35 12.48
CA ASP A 118 -24.07 -3.18 11.99
C ASP A 118 -24.33 -3.92 10.69
N VAL A 119 -23.31 -4.11 9.82
CA VAL A 119 -23.49 -4.71 8.48
C VAL A 119 -22.56 -5.89 8.18
N GLY A 120 -21.43 -6.01 8.88
CA GLY A 120 -20.43 -7.08 8.73
C GLY A 120 -19.05 -6.56 8.42
N PHE A 121 -18.03 -7.22 8.98
CA PHE A 121 -16.64 -6.82 8.84
C PHE A 121 -16.17 -6.88 7.38
N GLU A 122 -16.66 -7.84 6.60
CA GLU A 122 -16.34 -8.00 5.18
C GLU A 122 -16.80 -6.83 4.31
N LEU A 123 -17.67 -5.95 4.83
CA LEU A 123 -18.23 -4.81 4.10
C LEU A 123 -17.64 -3.45 4.50
N ILE A 124 -16.73 -3.40 5.48
CA ILE A 124 -16.22 -2.13 6.04
C ILE A 124 -15.60 -1.20 5.00
N PHE A 125 -14.88 -1.73 4.02
CA PHE A 125 -14.25 -0.93 2.97
C PHE A 125 -15.16 -0.74 1.74
N SER A 126 -15.87 -1.79 1.31
CA SER A 126 -16.78 -1.69 0.16
C SER A 126 -17.87 -0.65 0.36
N ARG A 127 -18.44 -0.54 1.58
CA ARG A 127 -19.44 0.50 1.92
C ARG A 127 -18.87 1.91 1.83
N GLN A 128 -17.63 2.13 2.23
CA GLN A 128 -16.97 3.42 2.12
C GLN A 128 -16.66 3.76 0.64
N ILE A 129 -16.22 2.79 -0.16
CA ILE A 129 -16.07 2.96 -1.62
C ILE A 129 -17.40 3.39 -2.24
N ILE A 130 -18.51 2.71 -1.90
CA ILE A 130 -19.86 3.07 -2.40
C ILE A 130 -20.21 4.52 -2.04
N ALA A 131 -19.93 4.93 -0.82
CA ALA A 131 -20.34 6.24 -0.31
C ALA A 131 -19.54 7.42 -0.90
N HIS A 132 -18.26 7.22 -1.19
CA HIS A 132 -17.34 8.33 -1.44
C HIS A 132 -16.74 8.37 -2.83
N SER A 133 -16.69 7.23 -3.55
CA SER A 133 -15.91 7.15 -4.77
C SER A 133 -16.66 7.61 -6.03
N LYS A 134 -15.86 8.01 -7.02
CA LYS A 134 -16.27 8.34 -8.38
C LYS A 134 -15.47 7.50 -9.38
N PRO A 135 -15.94 7.30 -10.62
CA PRO A 135 -15.23 6.48 -11.61
C PRO A 135 -13.80 6.90 -11.93
N VAL A 136 -13.44 8.17 -11.71
CA VAL A 136 -12.09 8.70 -11.94
C VAL A 136 -11.12 8.40 -10.81
N ASP A 137 -11.61 7.89 -9.66
CA ASP A 137 -10.81 7.66 -8.47
C ASP A 137 -9.93 6.39 -8.57
N ILE A 138 -9.11 6.19 -7.58
CA ILE A 138 -8.12 5.12 -7.48
C ILE A 138 -8.32 4.39 -6.15
N ALA A 139 -8.33 3.07 -6.18
CA ALA A 139 -8.40 2.20 -5.00
C ALA A 139 -7.12 1.36 -4.90
N ILE A 140 -6.42 1.43 -3.77
CA ILE A 140 -5.24 0.61 -3.48
C ILE A 140 -5.51 -0.22 -2.23
N ALA A 141 -5.51 -1.54 -2.36
CA ALA A 141 -5.58 -2.48 -1.25
C ALA A 141 -4.21 -3.05 -0.91
N LEU A 142 -3.88 -3.12 0.38
CA LEU A 142 -2.65 -3.74 0.88
C LEU A 142 -2.99 -4.98 1.72
N SER A 143 -2.38 -6.10 1.37
CA SER A 143 -2.53 -7.39 2.06
C SER A 143 -1.20 -8.15 2.08
N THR A 144 -0.93 -8.88 3.14
CA THR A 144 0.19 -9.83 3.16
C THR A 144 -0.21 -11.21 2.64
N SER A 145 -1.48 -11.58 2.71
CA SER A 145 -1.99 -12.88 2.24
C SER A 145 -2.69 -12.84 0.88
N GLY A 146 -3.24 -11.68 0.49
CA GLY A 146 -4.07 -11.56 -0.71
C GLY A 146 -5.44 -12.26 -0.62
N ASN A 147 -5.89 -12.64 0.60
CA ASN A 147 -7.09 -13.48 0.79
C ASN A 147 -8.15 -12.85 1.72
N SER A 148 -8.02 -11.60 2.09
CA SER A 148 -8.96 -10.94 3.01
C SER A 148 -10.25 -10.54 2.27
N ASP A 149 -11.39 -11.10 2.68
CA ASP A 149 -12.68 -10.94 2.00
C ASP A 149 -13.13 -9.47 1.91
N ASP A 150 -12.92 -8.68 2.96
CA ASP A 150 -13.23 -7.26 3.01
C ASP A 150 -12.45 -6.45 1.97
N LEU A 151 -11.19 -6.81 1.70
CA LEU A 151 -10.37 -6.18 0.67
C LEU A 151 -10.82 -6.61 -0.74
N LEU A 152 -11.09 -7.89 -0.92
CA LEU A 152 -11.54 -8.45 -2.21
C LEU A 152 -12.90 -7.86 -2.61
N LEU A 153 -13.86 -7.79 -1.68
CA LEU A 153 -15.17 -7.17 -1.91
C LEU A 153 -15.07 -5.67 -2.21
N ALA A 154 -14.15 -4.97 -1.55
CA ALA A 154 -13.92 -3.55 -1.81
C ALA A 154 -13.28 -3.31 -3.19
N LEU A 155 -12.33 -4.17 -3.62
CA LEU A 155 -11.73 -4.10 -4.95
C LEU A 155 -12.75 -4.42 -6.05
N ALA A 156 -13.56 -5.47 -5.88
CA ALA A 156 -14.64 -5.80 -6.80
C ALA A 156 -15.63 -4.63 -6.96
N GLU A 157 -16.04 -4.01 -5.86
CA GLU A 157 -16.92 -2.84 -5.90
C GLU A 157 -16.24 -1.63 -6.55
N ALA A 158 -14.95 -1.38 -6.26
CA ALA A 158 -14.18 -0.31 -6.88
C ALA A 158 -14.08 -0.51 -8.41
N LYS A 159 -13.79 -1.74 -8.86
CA LYS A 159 -13.75 -2.11 -10.28
C LYS A 159 -15.08 -1.89 -10.97
N ARG A 160 -16.16 -2.39 -10.35
CA ARG A 160 -17.54 -2.22 -10.85
C ARG A 160 -17.92 -0.74 -11.04
N ARG A 161 -17.37 0.14 -10.19
CA ARG A 161 -17.62 1.59 -10.24
C ARG A 161 -16.67 2.34 -11.17
N GLY A 162 -15.71 1.66 -11.82
CA GLY A 162 -14.78 2.24 -12.78
C GLY A 162 -13.54 2.90 -12.17
N LEU A 163 -13.24 2.62 -10.90
CA LEU A 163 -12.00 3.06 -10.29
C LEU A 163 -10.81 2.32 -10.92
N LEU A 164 -9.63 2.93 -10.86
CA LEU A 164 -8.38 2.20 -11.05
C LEU A 164 -8.14 1.37 -9.80
N THR A 165 -7.96 0.06 -9.97
CA THR A 165 -7.81 -0.89 -8.89
C THR A 165 -6.40 -1.47 -8.85
N ILE A 166 -5.71 -1.30 -7.70
CA ILE A 166 -4.35 -1.76 -7.49
C ILE A 166 -4.31 -2.60 -6.22
N GLY A 167 -3.74 -3.80 -6.30
CA GLY A 167 -3.52 -4.70 -5.18
C GLY A 167 -2.05 -4.84 -4.85
N PHE A 168 -1.73 -4.86 -3.55
CA PHE A 168 -0.46 -5.33 -3.03
C PHE A 168 -0.72 -6.62 -2.28
N ALA A 169 -0.08 -7.71 -2.70
CA ALA A 169 -0.21 -9.01 -2.09
C ALA A 169 1.15 -9.55 -1.62
N GLY A 170 1.13 -10.55 -0.77
CA GLY A 170 2.33 -11.27 -0.35
C GLY A 170 2.22 -12.76 -0.64
N HIS A 171 3.21 -13.54 -0.22
CA HIS A 171 3.29 -14.98 -0.46
C HIS A 171 3.22 -15.34 -1.95
N ASP A 172 2.19 -16.02 -2.37
CA ASP A 172 1.87 -16.36 -3.77
C ASP A 172 0.86 -15.41 -4.42
N GLY A 173 0.41 -14.40 -3.67
CA GLY A 173 -0.57 -13.42 -4.11
C GLY A 173 -2.01 -13.72 -3.74
N GLY A 174 -2.31 -14.96 -3.36
CA GLY A 174 -3.65 -15.40 -2.98
C GLY A 174 -4.72 -15.15 -4.04
N GLN A 175 -5.96 -14.98 -3.63
CA GLN A 175 -7.08 -14.66 -4.51
C GLN A 175 -6.92 -13.29 -5.19
N MET A 176 -6.23 -12.35 -4.55
CA MET A 176 -5.99 -11.01 -5.09
C MET A 176 -5.21 -11.07 -6.41
N ALA A 177 -4.16 -11.91 -6.50
CA ALA A 177 -3.35 -12.04 -7.71
C ALA A 177 -4.06 -12.70 -8.88
N THR A 178 -5.15 -13.43 -8.62
CA THR A 178 -5.93 -14.15 -9.66
C THR A 178 -7.28 -13.48 -9.93
N SER A 179 -7.64 -12.44 -9.18
CA SER A 179 -8.89 -11.72 -9.34
C SER A 179 -8.91 -10.91 -10.64
N GLY A 180 -10.01 -10.98 -11.37
CA GLY A 180 -10.30 -10.10 -12.51
C GLY A 180 -10.65 -8.65 -12.11
N ASP A 181 -10.71 -8.35 -10.82
CA ASP A 181 -11.11 -7.05 -10.28
C ASP A 181 -9.94 -6.07 -10.11
N LEU A 182 -8.72 -6.48 -10.47
CA LEU A 182 -7.53 -5.65 -10.40
C LEU A 182 -7.02 -5.25 -11.78
N ASP A 183 -6.64 -3.98 -11.94
CA ASP A 183 -5.89 -3.49 -13.08
C ASP A 183 -4.40 -3.80 -12.92
N TYR A 184 -3.87 -3.70 -11.68
CA TYR A 184 -2.50 -4.03 -11.33
C TYR A 184 -2.44 -4.79 -10.02
N CYS A 185 -1.57 -5.82 -9.95
CA CYS A 185 -1.30 -6.57 -8.72
C CYS A 185 0.21 -6.76 -8.53
N PHE A 186 0.75 -6.23 -7.43
CA PHE A 186 2.15 -6.36 -7.05
C PHE A 186 2.29 -7.43 -5.97
N THR A 187 2.84 -8.58 -6.30
CA THR A 187 2.98 -9.72 -5.38
C THR A 187 4.41 -9.85 -4.88
N VAL A 188 4.63 -9.63 -3.60
CA VAL A 188 5.93 -9.82 -2.95
C VAL A 188 6.08 -11.26 -2.45
N ARG A 189 6.90 -12.06 -3.11
CA ARG A 189 7.10 -13.49 -2.80
C ARG A 189 8.06 -13.69 -1.63
N SER A 190 7.51 -13.75 -0.43
CA SER A 190 8.23 -14.05 0.82
C SER A 190 7.31 -14.77 1.80
N GLN A 191 7.89 -15.55 2.73
CA GLN A 191 7.17 -16.12 3.88
C GLN A 191 7.20 -15.19 5.10
N SER A 192 7.97 -14.12 5.06
CA SER A 192 8.09 -13.16 6.15
C SER A 192 7.15 -11.98 5.93
N ILE A 193 6.13 -11.84 6.79
CA ILE A 193 5.17 -10.73 6.76
C ILE A 193 5.89 -9.37 6.78
N HIS A 194 6.91 -9.21 7.63
CA HIS A 194 7.65 -7.96 7.73
C HIS A 194 8.36 -7.59 6.42
N ARG A 195 9.02 -8.55 5.77
CA ARG A 195 9.70 -8.32 4.49
C ARG A 195 8.73 -8.05 3.34
N ILE A 196 7.56 -8.68 3.37
CA ILE A 196 6.47 -8.38 2.44
C ILE A 196 6.08 -6.90 2.59
N GLN A 197 5.78 -6.44 3.80
CA GLN A 197 5.38 -5.06 4.06
C GLN A 197 6.47 -4.04 3.70
N GLU A 198 7.73 -4.30 4.05
CA GLU A 198 8.87 -3.46 3.66
C GLU A 198 8.98 -3.28 2.14
N SER A 199 8.82 -4.37 1.39
CA SER A 199 8.87 -4.33 -0.09
C SER A 199 7.62 -3.66 -0.69
N GLN A 200 6.44 -3.89 -0.12
CA GLN A 200 5.20 -3.20 -0.51
C GLN A 200 5.32 -1.68 -0.29
N ALA A 201 5.91 -1.25 0.82
CA ALA A 201 6.17 0.16 1.10
C ALA A 201 7.10 0.79 0.04
N LEU A 202 8.15 0.08 -0.39
CA LEU A 202 9.05 0.55 -1.43
C LEU A 202 8.37 0.65 -2.80
N ILE A 203 7.56 -0.35 -3.20
CA ILE A 203 6.77 -0.28 -4.44
C ILE A 203 5.79 0.91 -4.37
N GLY A 204 5.11 1.10 -3.24
CA GLY A 204 4.24 2.26 -3.01
C GLY A 204 4.95 3.60 -3.15
N TYR A 205 6.18 3.71 -2.63
CA TYR A 205 7.02 4.88 -2.81
C TYR A 205 7.41 5.10 -4.28
N ARG A 206 7.74 4.04 -5.02
CA ARG A 206 8.05 4.13 -6.45
C ARG A 206 6.85 4.59 -7.27
N LEU A 207 5.65 4.07 -6.99
CA LEU A 207 4.41 4.57 -7.61
C LEU A 207 4.21 6.07 -7.35
N TRP A 208 4.38 6.50 -6.10
CA TRP A 208 4.33 7.91 -5.75
C TRP A 208 5.36 8.74 -6.53
N SER A 209 6.61 8.27 -6.63
CA SER A 209 7.69 8.97 -7.37
C SER A 209 7.32 9.18 -8.83
N VAL A 210 6.85 8.14 -9.50
CA VAL A 210 6.39 8.22 -10.91
C VAL A 210 5.25 9.23 -11.07
N VAL A 211 4.25 9.19 -10.18
CA VAL A 211 3.13 10.15 -10.19
C VAL A 211 3.65 11.59 -10.02
N GLN A 212 4.60 11.82 -9.11
CA GLN A 212 5.17 13.15 -8.88
C GLN A 212 5.94 13.66 -10.10
N GLU A 213 6.78 12.82 -10.71
CA GLU A 213 7.56 13.16 -11.91
C GLU A 213 6.63 13.58 -13.07
N LEU A 214 5.60 12.78 -13.34
CA LEU A 214 4.65 13.05 -14.42
C LEU A 214 3.77 14.29 -14.14
N THR A 215 3.40 14.50 -12.89
CA THR A 215 2.57 15.66 -12.50
C THR A 215 3.38 16.96 -12.60
N GLN A 216 4.66 16.95 -12.22
CA GLN A 216 5.55 18.12 -12.35
C GLN A 216 5.88 18.41 -13.81
N GLY A 217 6.15 17.40 -14.63
CA GLY A 217 6.39 17.55 -16.06
C GLY A 217 5.22 18.18 -16.79
N ARG A 218 3.98 17.79 -16.48
CA ARG A 218 2.76 18.39 -17.04
C ARG A 218 2.59 19.86 -16.62
N ALA A 219 2.90 20.22 -15.37
CA ALA A 219 2.84 21.59 -14.89
C ALA A 219 3.86 22.50 -15.59
N SER A 220 5.09 22.04 -15.77
CA SER A 220 6.14 22.77 -16.49
C SER A 220 5.79 22.99 -17.96
N ALA A 221 5.25 21.98 -18.63
CA ALA A 221 4.83 22.08 -20.03
C ALA A 221 3.66 23.09 -20.21
N ALA A 222 2.70 23.11 -19.26
CA ALA A 222 1.59 24.03 -19.30
C ALA A 222 2.05 25.51 -19.15
N ILE A 223 3.01 25.76 -18.26
CA ILE A 223 3.60 27.10 -18.05
C ILE A 223 4.36 27.56 -19.31
N SER A 224 5.19 26.69 -19.89
CA SER A 224 5.95 27.01 -21.11
C SER A 224 5.03 27.28 -22.32
N GLY A 225 3.93 26.54 -22.46
CA GLY A 225 2.94 26.74 -23.51
C GLY A 225 2.17 28.07 -23.35
N ALA A 226 1.81 28.43 -22.12
CA ALA A 226 1.14 29.71 -21.83
C ALA A 226 2.04 30.93 -22.10
N THR A 227 3.33 30.83 -21.78
CA THR A 227 4.31 31.89 -22.05
C THR A 227 4.55 32.10 -23.53
N ALA A 228 4.61 31.00 -24.31
CA ALA A 228 4.76 31.08 -25.78
C ALA A 228 3.54 31.69 -26.47
N SER A 229 2.33 31.40 -25.99
CA SER A 229 1.08 32.02 -26.52
C SER A 229 0.99 33.49 -26.22
N ALA A 230 1.36 33.95 -25.02
CA ALA A 230 1.34 35.34 -24.62
C ALA A 230 2.33 36.22 -25.40
N THR A 231 3.50 35.62 -25.78
CA THR A 231 4.51 36.33 -26.60
C THR A 231 4.08 36.45 -28.06
N ALA A 232 3.26 35.51 -28.56
CA ALA A 232 2.76 35.56 -29.94
C ALA A 232 1.61 36.58 -30.13
N GLU A 233 0.80 36.86 -29.11
CA GLU A 233 -0.27 37.85 -29.12
C GLU A 233 0.22 39.30 -28.89
N GLY A 234 1.36 39.47 -28.20
CA GLY A 234 1.95 40.79 -27.94
C GLY A 234 2.74 41.40 -29.13
N ASN A 235 2.87 40.69 -30.23
CA ASN A 235 3.66 41.07 -31.38
C ASN A 235 2.79 41.35 -32.64
N ARG A 236 1.49 41.62 -32.46
CA ARG A 236 0.55 42.02 -33.52
C ARG A 236 0.04 43.47 -33.29
#